data_5029cc8f586994416f4c64eac8756379
#
_entry.id   5029cc8f586994416f4c64eac8756379
#
_cell.length_a   1.000
_cell.length_b   1.000
_cell.length_c   1.000
_cell.angle_alpha   90.00
_cell.angle_beta   90.00
_cell.angle_gamma   90.00
#
_symmetry.space_group_name_H-M   'P 1'
#
loop_
_entity.id
_entity.type
_entity.pdbx_description
1 polymer ?
#
loop_
_entity_poly.entity_id
_entity_poly.type
_entity_poly.pdbx_seq_one_letter_code
_entity_poly.pdbx_strand_id
1 'polypeptide(L)'
;MAKLTVKDVDLKGKKVLVRVDFNVPVKDGVITNDNRITAALPTIKYILEQGGRAILFSHLGRVKEEADKEGKSLAPVATDLAAKLGQEVKFIPGVTRGAELEAAINALEDGQVLLVENTRYEDVDGKKESKNDPELGKYWASLGDGIFVNDAFGTAHRAHASNVGISANVDKAVAGFLLENEIAYIKEAVEAPERPFVAILGGSKVSDKIGVIENLLEKADKVLIGGGMTYTFYKAQGIEIGNSLVEEDKLDVAKALLEKSNGKLILPVDSKEANAFADYTEVKDTEGEAVDPGFLGLDIGPKSIAKFDQELTGAKTVVWNGPMGVFENPDFQAGTIGVMDAIVKQPGVKSIIGGGDSAAAAINLGRADKFSWISTGGGASMELLEGKELPGLAALTDK
;
A
#
# COMPACT_ATOMS: atom_id res chain seq x y z
N MET A 1 15.99 2.35 -14.89
CA MET A 1 16.97 3.44 -14.65
C MET A 1 16.67 4.11 -13.31
N ALA A 2 17.67 4.70 -12.64
CA ALA A 2 17.44 5.46 -11.42
C ALA A 2 16.67 6.75 -11.75
N LYS A 3 15.75 7.13 -10.88
CA LYS A 3 14.94 8.35 -11.05
C LYS A 3 15.56 9.51 -10.28
N LEU A 4 15.36 10.74 -10.75
CA LEU A 4 15.69 11.94 -10.00
C LEU A 4 14.85 11.99 -8.72
N THR A 5 15.43 12.55 -7.66
CA THR A 5 14.79 12.76 -6.36
C THR A 5 14.66 14.25 -6.06
N VAL A 6 13.92 14.59 -5.04
CA VAL A 6 13.73 15.97 -4.59
C VAL A 6 15.07 16.67 -4.24
N LYS A 7 16.11 15.90 -3.94
CA LYS A 7 17.48 16.41 -3.68
C LYS A 7 18.25 16.80 -4.94
N ASP A 8 17.82 16.31 -6.10
CA ASP A 8 18.54 16.51 -7.38
C ASP A 8 18.09 17.78 -8.12
N VAL A 9 17.20 18.60 -7.51
CA VAL A 9 16.63 19.80 -8.12
C VAL A 9 16.77 21.03 -7.23
N ASP A 10 16.92 22.21 -7.84
CA ASP A 10 16.92 23.48 -7.11
C ASP A 10 15.48 23.93 -6.84
N LEU A 11 15.13 24.06 -5.56
CA LEU A 11 13.81 24.38 -5.09
C LEU A 11 13.64 25.85 -4.66
N LYS A 12 14.76 26.56 -4.50
CA LYS A 12 14.73 27.93 -3.94
C LYS A 12 13.93 28.89 -4.81
N GLY A 13 12.94 29.53 -4.21
CA GLY A 13 12.07 30.49 -4.86
C GLY A 13 11.12 29.88 -5.89
N LYS A 14 11.00 28.54 -5.97
CA LYS A 14 10.17 27.85 -6.94
C LYS A 14 8.82 27.48 -6.37
N LYS A 15 7.79 27.59 -7.19
CA LYS A 15 6.48 26.97 -6.95
C LYS A 15 6.58 25.51 -7.33
N VAL A 16 6.67 24.64 -6.33
CA VAL A 16 6.89 23.19 -6.48
C VAL A 16 5.56 22.46 -6.34
N LEU A 17 5.16 21.77 -7.38
CA LEU A 17 3.97 20.92 -7.35
C LEU A 17 4.31 19.60 -6.68
N VAL A 18 3.47 19.14 -5.76
CA VAL A 18 3.73 17.93 -4.98
C VAL A 18 2.48 17.05 -4.95
N ARG A 19 2.58 15.82 -5.41
CA ARG A 19 1.53 14.83 -5.21
C ARG A 19 1.81 14.06 -3.92
N VAL A 20 0.91 14.21 -2.96
CA VAL A 20 0.91 13.50 -1.69
C VAL A 20 -0.27 12.52 -1.62
N ASP A 21 -0.23 11.58 -0.71
CA ASP A 21 -1.36 10.67 -0.44
C ASP A 21 -1.96 10.98 0.93
N PHE A 22 -2.94 11.87 0.93
CA PHE A 22 -3.72 12.26 2.10
C PHE A 22 -5.11 11.59 2.12
N ASN A 23 -5.23 10.44 1.46
CA ASN A 23 -6.44 9.63 1.50
C ASN A 23 -6.55 8.91 2.85
N VAL A 24 -6.83 9.68 3.88
CA VAL A 24 -6.95 9.24 5.26
C VAL A 24 -8.41 8.93 5.62
N PRO A 25 -8.67 8.03 6.58
CA PRO A 25 -10.02 7.79 7.05
C PRO A 25 -10.53 9.00 7.85
N VAL A 26 -11.68 9.52 7.44
CA VAL A 26 -12.39 10.62 8.12
C VAL A 26 -13.77 10.14 8.55
N LYS A 27 -14.09 10.32 9.82
CA LYS A 27 -15.40 10.01 10.38
C LYS A 27 -15.94 11.25 11.08
N ASP A 28 -17.14 11.69 10.70
CA ASP A 28 -17.79 12.88 11.26
C ASP A 28 -16.86 14.13 11.26
N GLY A 29 -16.10 14.32 10.20
CA GLY A 29 -15.16 15.44 10.04
C GLY A 29 -13.85 15.29 10.82
N VAL A 30 -13.63 14.16 11.51
CA VAL A 30 -12.45 13.88 12.30
C VAL A 30 -11.58 12.81 11.62
N ILE A 31 -10.28 13.09 11.47
CA ILE A 31 -9.30 12.12 10.97
C ILE A 31 -9.07 11.07 12.06
N THR A 32 -9.32 9.80 11.75
CA THR A 32 -9.15 8.68 12.69
C THR A 32 -7.77 8.02 12.59
N ASN A 33 -7.04 8.27 11.51
CA ASN A 33 -5.65 7.83 11.31
C ASN A 33 -4.94 8.81 10.39
N ASP A 34 -3.88 9.45 10.90
CA ASP A 34 -3.11 10.50 10.22
C ASP A 34 -1.74 10.03 9.70
N ASN A 35 -1.47 8.73 9.72
CA ASN A 35 -0.17 8.16 9.35
C ASN A 35 0.31 8.60 7.96
N ARG A 36 -0.59 8.72 6.99
CA ARG A 36 -0.23 9.16 5.63
C ARG A 36 0.19 10.63 5.60
N ILE A 37 -0.43 11.48 6.40
CA ILE A 37 -0.04 12.89 6.52
C ILE A 37 1.35 12.97 7.16
N THR A 38 1.56 12.25 8.25
CA THR A 38 2.86 12.16 8.94
C THR A 38 3.96 11.66 8.02
N ALA A 39 3.69 10.63 7.20
CA ALA A 39 4.66 10.07 6.25
C ALA A 39 5.10 11.04 5.16
N ALA A 40 4.27 12.02 4.78
CA ALA A 40 4.59 13.03 3.79
C ALA A 40 5.40 14.21 4.34
N LEU A 41 5.47 14.39 5.66
CA LEU A 41 6.12 15.55 6.29
C LEU A 41 7.59 15.71 5.92
N PRO A 42 8.44 14.67 5.86
CA PRO A 42 9.85 14.86 5.51
C PRO A 42 10.05 15.54 4.15
N THR A 43 9.31 15.15 3.14
CA THR A 43 9.37 15.77 1.80
C THR A 43 8.86 17.20 1.81
N ILE A 44 7.71 17.45 2.44
CA ILE A 44 7.13 18.79 2.52
C ILE A 44 8.08 19.74 3.26
N LYS A 45 8.55 19.35 4.44
CA LYS A 45 9.49 20.15 5.24
C LYS A 45 10.77 20.45 4.47
N TYR A 46 11.33 19.46 3.78
CA TYR A 46 12.53 19.67 2.98
C TYR A 46 12.32 20.75 1.90
N ILE A 47 11.20 20.68 1.16
CA ILE A 47 10.88 21.69 0.14
C ILE A 47 10.81 23.10 0.76
N LEU A 48 10.12 23.25 1.89
CA LEU A 48 9.96 24.54 2.57
C LEU A 48 11.29 25.05 3.12
N GLU A 49 12.10 24.20 3.73
CA GLU A 49 13.43 24.52 4.27
C GLU A 49 14.43 24.94 3.18
N GLN A 50 14.28 24.39 1.96
CA GLN A 50 15.07 24.80 0.80
C GLN A 50 14.57 26.13 0.16
N GLY A 51 13.58 26.79 0.75
CA GLY A 51 13.02 28.03 0.25
C GLY A 51 12.03 27.84 -0.91
N GLY A 52 11.50 26.65 -1.08
CA GLY A 52 10.43 26.35 -2.05
C GLY A 52 9.07 26.76 -1.52
N ARG A 53 8.11 26.91 -2.44
CA ARG A 53 6.69 27.11 -2.18
C ARG A 53 5.99 25.82 -2.57
N ALA A 54 5.37 25.11 -1.61
CA ALA A 54 4.79 23.81 -1.86
C ALA A 54 3.30 23.93 -2.22
N ILE A 55 2.93 23.36 -3.37
CA ILE A 55 1.55 23.26 -3.83
C ILE A 55 1.18 21.78 -3.84
N LEU A 56 0.35 21.36 -2.88
CA LEU A 56 0.05 19.97 -2.62
C LEU A 56 -1.25 19.54 -3.30
N PHE A 57 -1.21 18.37 -3.93
CA PHE A 57 -2.36 17.70 -4.54
C PHE A 57 -2.59 16.36 -3.87
N SER A 58 -3.83 16.06 -3.51
CA SER A 58 -4.25 14.75 -3.03
C SER A 58 -5.71 14.48 -3.37
N HIS A 59 -6.05 13.20 -3.43
CA HIS A 59 -7.42 12.75 -3.42
C HIS A 59 -7.86 12.37 -2.00
N LEU A 60 -9.17 12.32 -1.78
CA LEU A 60 -9.80 11.78 -0.58
C LEU A 60 -11.04 10.98 -0.99
N GLY A 61 -11.02 9.68 -0.77
CA GLY A 61 -12.11 8.78 -1.12
C GLY A 61 -12.41 8.72 -2.62
N ARG A 62 -13.65 8.37 -2.96
CA ARG A 62 -14.15 8.34 -4.32
C ARG A 62 -15.26 9.38 -4.48
N VAL A 63 -15.20 10.15 -5.55
CA VAL A 63 -16.21 11.13 -5.94
C VAL A 63 -16.68 10.79 -7.34
N LYS A 64 -17.94 10.45 -7.52
CA LYS A 64 -18.54 10.08 -8.81
C LYS A 64 -19.58 11.09 -9.26
N GLU A 65 -20.25 11.73 -8.33
CA GLU A 65 -21.30 12.72 -8.54
C GLU A 65 -21.18 13.85 -7.50
N GLU A 66 -21.92 14.92 -7.70
CA GLU A 66 -21.82 16.14 -6.88
C GLU A 66 -22.09 15.87 -5.40
N ALA A 67 -23.08 15.01 -5.10
CA ALA A 67 -23.41 14.61 -3.73
C ALA A 67 -22.26 13.91 -2.99
N ASP A 68 -21.37 13.22 -3.72
CA ASP A 68 -20.22 12.53 -3.13
C ASP A 68 -19.16 13.49 -2.56
N LYS A 69 -19.19 14.77 -2.90
CA LYS A 69 -18.28 15.78 -2.36
C LYS A 69 -18.51 16.02 -0.87
N GLU A 70 -19.71 15.80 -0.39
CA GLU A 70 -20.03 15.90 1.03
C GLU A 70 -19.17 14.94 1.84
N GLY A 71 -18.49 15.46 2.87
CA GLY A 71 -17.58 14.68 3.72
C GLY A 71 -16.27 14.27 3.06
N LYS A 72 -15.99 14.74 1.84
CA LYS A 72 -14.76 14.42 1.09
C LYS A 72 -13.87 15.62 0.82
N SER A 73 -14.12 16.74 1.48
CA SER A 73 -13.21 17.89 1.46
C SER A 73 -11.91 17.58 2.20
N LEU A 74 -10.80 18.11 1.70
CA LEU A 74 -9.51 18.05 2.38
C LEU A 74 -9.36 19.10 3.50
N ALA A 75 -10.40 19.84 3.86
CA ALA A 75 -10.34 20.84 4.93
C ALA A 75 -9.83 20.27 6.27
N PRO A 76 -10.28 19.10 6.76
CA PRO A 76 -9.72 18.50 7.97
C PRO A 76 -8.23 18.16 7.84
N VAL A 77 -7.81 17.74 6.64
CA VAL A 77 -6.40 17.42 6.34
C VAL A 77 -5.55 18.69 6.36
N ALA A 78 -6.04 19.79 5.81
CA ALA A 78 -5.34 21.08 5.85
C ALA A 78 -5.09 21.55 7.30
N THR A 79 -6.08 21.38 8.16
CA THR A 79 -5.98 21.71 9.60
C THR A 79 -4.96 20.83 10.32
N ASP A 80 -4.98 19.52 10.10
CA ASP A 80 -4.04 18.58 10.70
C ASP A 80 -2.60 18.82 10.21
N LEU A 81 -2.45 19.04 8.91
CA LEU A 81 -1.15 19.34 8.30
C LEU A 81 -0.56 20.65 8.86
N ALA A 82 -1.38 21.70 9.03
CA ALA A 82 -0.94 22.97 9.61
C ALA A 82 -0.42 22.79 11.04
N ALA A 83 -1.11 22.00 11.85
CA ALA A 83 -0.67 21.66 13.20
C ALA A 83 0.67 20.93 13.21
N LYS A 84 0.85 19.96 12.31
CA LYS A 84 2.09 19.16 12.19
C LYS A 84 3.28 19.97 11.65
N LEU A 85 3.03 20.91 10.76
CA LEU A 85 4.06 21.81 10.21
C LEU A 85 4.37 22.99 11.13
N GLY A 86 3.47 23.32 12.07
CA GLY A 86 3.60 24.48 12.93
C GLY A 86 3.45 25.82 12.18
N GLN A 87 2.77 25.80 11.03
CA GLN A 87 2.50 26.98 10.22
C GLN A 87 1.18 26.88 9.46
N GLU A 88 0.71 27.99 8.93
CA GLU A 88 -0.51 28.02 8.12
C GLU A 88 -0.35 27.18 6.84
N VAL A 89 -1.39 26.41 6.53
CA VAL A 89 -1.58 25.77 5.24
C VAL A 89 -2.71 26.51 4.54
N LYS A 90 -2.41 27.16 3.42
CA LYS A 90 -3.44 27.82 2.60
C LYS A 90 -4.34 26.74 2.00
N PHE A 91 -5.64 26.96 2.06
CA PHE A 91 -6.64 26.03 1.53
C PHE A 91 -7.89 26.79 1.10
N ILE A 92 -8.41 26.48 -0.08
CA ILE A 92 -9.64 27.09 -0.61
C ILE A 92 -10.68 25.99 -0.78
N PRO A 93 -11.69 25.92 0.09
CA PRO A 93 -12.70 24.85 0.03
C PRO A 93 -13.41 24.79 -1.32
N GLY A 94 -13.53 23.58 -1.88
CA GLY A 94 -14.24 23.34 -3.13
C GLY A 94 -13.51 23.74 -4.40
N VAL A 95 -12.34 24.36 -4.32
CA VAL A 95 -11.63 24.92 -5.48
C VAL A 95 -10.46 24.05 -5.90
N THR A 96 -10.55 23.50 -7.12
CA THR A 96 -9.51 22.69 -7.76
C THR A 96 -8.88 23.37 -8.97
N ARG A 97 -9.52 24.44 -9.50
CA ARG A 97 -9.11 25.23 -10.67
C ARG A 97 -9.62 26.66 -10.59
N GLY A 98 -9.03 27.51 -11.41
CA GLY A 98 -9.55 28.85 -11.69
C GLY A 98 -8.79 29.99 -11.04
N ALA A 99 -9.24 31.21 -11.28
CA ALA A 99 -8.54 32.45 -10.95
C ALA A 99 -8.27 32.60 -9.45
N GLU A 100 -9.18 32.11 -8.59
CA GLU A 100 -9.00 32.17 -7.13
C GLU A 100 -7.81 31.32 -6.67
N LEU A 101 -7.70 30.09 -7.19
CA LEU A 101 -6.58 29.20 -6.91
C LEU A 101 -5.26 29.80 -7.44
N GLU A 102 -5.26 30.29 -8.66
CA GLU A 102 -4.09 30.91 -9.30
C GLU A 102 -3.61 32.11 -8.50
N ALA A 103 -4.52 32.98 -8.04
CA ALA A 103 -4.19 34.14 -7.22
C ALA A 103 -3.59 33.72 -5.88
N ALA A 104 -4.16 32.71 -5.21
CA ALA A 104 -3.65 32.21 -3.95
C ALA A 104 -2.24 31.59 -4.09
N ILE A 105 -1.99 30.85 -5.16
CA ILE A 105 -0.69 30.25 -5.47
C ILE A 105 0.35 31.34 -5.76
N ASN A 106 -0.02 32.35 -6.55
CA ASN A 106 0.89 33.46 -6.89
C ASN A 106 1.21 34.38 -5.69
N ALA A 107 0.35 34.37 -4.67
CA ALA A 107 0.58 35.11 -3.41
C ALA A 107 1.45 34.36 -2.40
N LEU A 108 1.82 33.10 -2.65
CA LEU A 108 2.70 32.35 -1.75
C LEU A 108 4.09 32.94 -1.73
N GLU A 109 4.65 33.02 -0.53
CA GLU A 109 6.04 33.37 -0.26
C GLU A 109 6.90 32.12 -0.07
N ASP A 110 8.22 32.27 -0.16
CA ASP A 110 9.15 31.16 0.05
C ASP A 110 8.94 30.53 1.44
N GLY A 111 8.89 29.22 1.50
CA GLY A 111 8.61 28.46 2.72
C GLY A 111 7.12 28.31 3.07
N GLN A 112 6.22 28.85 2.25
CA GLN A 112 4.78 28.65 2.43
C GLN A 112 4.21 27.47 1.66
N VAL A 113 3.06 26.98 2.11
CA VAL A 113 2.39 25.81 1.56
C VAL A 113 0.91 26.06 1.31
N LEU A 114 0.42 25.53 0.19
CA LEU A 114 -0.99 25.51 -0.18
C LEU A 114 -1.40 24.08 -0.49
N LEU A 115 -2.54 23.65 0.06
CA LEU A 115 -3.19 22.39 -0.29
C LEU A 115 -4.37 22.69 -1.23
N VAL A 116 -4.36 22.08 -2.41
CA VAL A 116 -5.49 22.12 -3.35
C VAL A 116 -6.60 21.22 -2.83
N GLU A 117 -7.85 21.54 -3.10
CA GLU A 117 -9.00 20.69 -2.73
C GLU A 117 -8.92 19.31 -3.43
N ASN A 118 -9.64 18.35 -2.89
CA ASN A 118 -9.70 16.95 -3.35
C ASN A 118 -9.70 16.86 -4.88
N THR A 119 -8.61 16.31 -5.43
CA THR A 119 -8.42 16.21 -6.89
C THR A 119 -9.53 15.43 -7.60
N ARG A 120 -10.21 14.52 -6.90
CA ARG A 120 -11.34 13.75 -7.42
C ARG A 120 -12.63 14.54 -7.53
N TYR A 121 -12.70 15.79 -7.09
CA TYR A 121 -13.79 16.68 -7.45
C TYR A 121 -13.89 16.87 -8.98
N GLU A 122 -12.76 16.70 -9.66
CA GLU A 122 -12.70 16.70 -11.14
C GLU A 122 -13.25 15.41 -11.79
N ASP A 123 -13.58 14.40 -11.01
CA ASP A 123 -14.17 13.15 -11.51
C ASP A 123 -15.70 13.22 -11.73
N VAL A 124 -16.36 14.22 -11.17
CA VAL A 124 -17.82 14.42 -11.37
C VAL A 124 -18.14 14.62 -12.83
N ASP A 125 -17.32 15.39 -13.54
CA ASP A 125 -17.48 15.63 -14.97
C ASP A 125 -16.44 14.82 -15.77
N GLY A 126 -16.84 13.66 -16.25
CA GLY A 126 -16.06 12.85 -17.18
C GLY A 126 -14.87 12.08 -16.55
N LYS A 127 -14.75 12.05 -15.22
CA LYS A 127 -13.64 11.38 -14.50
C LYS A 127 -12.26 11.92 -14.90
N LYS A 128 -12.12 13.22 -15.00
CA LYS A 128 -10.92 13.88 -15.52
C LYS A 128 -9.65 13.54 -14.74
N GLU A 129 -9.73 13.51 -13.41
CA GLU A 129 -8.61 13.09 -12.58
C GLU A 129 -8.27 11.61 -12.80
N SER A 130 -9.25 10.72 -12.59
CA SER A 130 -9.04 9.26 -12.63
C SER A 130 -8.71 8.71 -14.00
N LYS A 131 -9.08 9.41 -15.08
CA LYS A 131 -8.79 9.03 -16.47
C LYS A 131 -7.56 9.74 -17.05
N ASN A 132 -6.84 10.48 -16.23
CA ASN A 132 -5.66 11.23 -16.66
C ASN A 132 -5.96 12.18 -17.82
N ASP A 133 -6.98 13.04 -17.66
CA ASP A 133 -7.34 14.03 -18.68
C ASP A 133 -6.14 14.94 -19.01
N PRO A 134 -5.74 15.02 -20.31
CA PRO A 134 -4.53 15.75 -20.69
C PRO A 134 -4.61 17.26 -20.39
N GLU A 135 -5.78 17.88 -20.54
CA GLU A 135 -5.96 19.30 -20.32
C GLU A 135 -5.91 19.63 -18.82
N LEU A 136 -6.46 18.74 -17.97
CA LEU A 136 -6.39 18.90 -16.53
C LEU A 136 -4.94 18.79 -16.03
N GLY A 137 -4.20 17.77 -16.48
CA GLY A 137 -2.79 17.59 -16.14
C GLY A 137 -1.92 18.78 -16.58
N LYS A 138 -2.14 19.27 -17.80
CA LYS A 138 -1.47 20.46 -18.35
C LYS A 138 -1.79 21.72 -17.55
N TYR A 139 -3.06 21.91 -17.18
CA TYR A 139 -3.47 23.05 -16.36
C TYR A 139 -2.79 23.03 -14.98
N TRP A 140 -2.85 21.93 -14.26
CA TRP A 140 -2.21 21.81 -12.96
C TRP A 140 -0.69 21.97 -13.05
N ALA A 141 -0.05 21.44 -14.07
CA ALA A 141 1.38 21.64 -14.31
C ALA A 141 1.73 23.11 -14.50
N SER A 142 0.85 23.90 -15.11
CA SER A 142 1.05 25.36 -15.34
C SER A 142 1.04 26.21 -14.06
N LEU A 143 0.55 25.65 -12.95
CA LEU A 143 0.49 26.34 -11.66
C LEU A 143 1.85 26.45 -10.97
N GLY A 144 2.84 25.67 -11.38
CA GLY A 144 4.18 25.63 -10.81
C GLY A 144 5.25 26.15 -11.76
N ASP A 145 6.48 26.03 -11.34
CA ASP A 145 7.68 26.51 -12.05
C ASP A 145 8.48 25.34 -12.68
N GLY A 146 7.79 24.36 -13.25
CA GLY A 146 8.41 23.25 -14.00
C GLY A 146 8.96 22.12 -13.16
N ILE A 147 8.72 22.10 -11.86
CA ILE A 147 9.16 21.04 -10.94
C ILE A 147 7.92 20.36 -10.32
N PHE A 148 7.87 19.05 -10.43
CA PHE A 148 6.87 18.19 -9.79
C PHE A 148 7.54 17.12 -8.94
N VAL A 149 7.06 16.97 -7.72
CA VAL A 149 7.50 15.93 -6.77
C VAL A 149 6.38 14.94 -6.57
N ASN A 150 6.60 13.67 -6.92
CA ASN A 150 5.68 12.58 -6.60
C ASN A 150 6.12 11.94 -5.27
N ASP A 151 5.29 12.07 -4.25
CA ASP A 151 5.49 11.46 -2.94
C ASP A 151 4.32 10.57 -2.52
N ALA A 152 3.49 10.18 -3.49
CA ALA A 152 2.28 9.41 -3.31
C ALA A 152 2.43 7.99 -3.85
N PHE A 153 3.18 7.14 -3.15
CA PHE A 153 3.39 5.76 -3.57
C PHE A 153 2.07 4.98 -3.70
N GLY A 154 1.11 5.18 -2.78
CA GLY A 154 -0.18 4.51 -2.81
C GLY A 154 -1.01 4.73 -4.08
N THR A 155 -0.72 5.75 -4.87
CA THR A 155 -1.37 6.04 -6.16
C THR A 155 -0.48 5.81 -7.37
N ALA A 156 0.77 5.43 -7.17
CA ALA A 156 1.76 5.30 -8.24
C ALA A 156 1.43 4.21 -9.28
N HIS A 157 0.59 3.23 -8.91
CA HIS A 157 0.10 2.17 -9.79
C HIS A 157 -1.00 2.65 -10.75
N ARG A 158 -1.48 3.88 -10.63
CA ARG A 158 -2.54 4.47 -11.47
C ARG A 158 -2.02 5.67 -12.23
N ALA A 159 -2.47 5.83 -13.48
CA ALA A 159 -2.26 7.04 -14.25
C ALA A 159 -3.42 8.00 -13.97
N HIS A 160 -3.18 9.05 -13.19
CA HIS A 160 -4.12 10.12 -12.88
C HIS A 160 -3.59 11.46 -13.40
N ALA A 161 -4.47 12.45 -13.56
CA ALA A 161 -4.05 13.79 -13.98
C ALA A 161 -3.08 14.43 -12.98
N SER A 162 -3.27 14.19 -11.67
CA SER A 162 -2.45 14.73 -10.59
C SER A 162 -1.09 14.04 -10.40
N ASN A 163 -0.80 12.94 -11.09
CA ASN A 163 0.52 12.32 -11.07
C ASN A 163 1.12 12.24 -12.48
N VAL A 164 0.67 11.31 -13.33
CA VAL A 164 1.18 11.15 -14.71
C VAL A 164 0.91 12.39 -15.54
N GLY A 165 -0.28 12.98 -15.41
CA GLY A 165 -0.66 14.17 -16.18
C GLY A 165 0.20 15.39 -15.87
N ILE A 166 0.47 15.67 -14.61
CA ILE A 166 1.40 16.74 -14.22
C ILE A 166 2.82 16.41 -14.69
N SER A 167 3.30 15.18 -14.43
CA SER A 167 4.65 14.76 -14.82
C SER A 167 4.94 14.94 -16.30
N ALA A 168 3.94 14.72 -17.16
CA ALA A 168 4.08 14.86 -18.61
C ALA A 168 4.24 16.32 -19.09
N ASN A 169 3.98 17.30 -18.25
CA ASN A 169 3.94 18.72 -18.59
C ASN A 169 4.87 19.60 -17.76
N VAL A 170 5.87 19.00 -17.10
CA VAL A 170 6.88 19.73 -16.33
C VAL A 170 8.29 19.41 -16.86
N ASP A 171 9.25 20.26 -16.53
CA ASP A 171 10.64 20.06 -16.95
C ASP A 171 11.30 18.90 -16.19
N LYS A 172 11.00 18.78 -14.90
CA LYS A 172 11.53 17.73 -14.01
C LYS A 172 10.43 17.17 -13.11
N ALA A 173 10.14 15.91 -13.26
CA ALA A 173 9.31 15.13 -12.35
C ALA A 173 10.21 14.23 -11.50
N VAL A 174 10.19 14.40 -10.19
CA VAL A 174 11.14 13.76 -9.27
C VAL A 174 10.43 12.99 -8.16
N ALA A 175 11.10 12.05 -7.53
CA ALA A 175 10.59 11.32 -6.37
C ALA A 175 10.77 12.12 -5.08
N GLY A 176 9.76 12.17 -4.24
CA GLY A 176 9.89 12.57 -2.84
C GLY A 176 10.52 11.45 -2.00
N PHE A 177 10.85 11.76 -0.75
CA PHE A 177 11.53 10.80 0.15
C PHE A 177 10.69 9.56 0.45
N LEU A 178 9.36 9.71 0.64
CA LEU A 178 8.48 8.57 0.89
C LEU A 178 8.47 7.64 -0.31
N LEU A 179 8.27 8.17 -1.51
CA LEU A 179 8.28 7.39 -2.74
C LEU A 179 9.64 6.69 -2.98
N GLU A 180 10.74 7.41 -2.78
CA GLU A 180 12.10 6.87 -2.89
C GLU A 180 12.31 5.70 -1.93
N ASN A 181 11.93 5.85 -0.67
CA ASN A 181 12.07 4.80 0.34
C ASN A 181 11.19 3.58 0.04
N GLU A 182 9.92 3.78 -0.35
CA GLU A 182 9.03 2.69 -0.72
C GLU A 182 9.61 1.84 -1.86
N ILE A 183 10.13 2.51 -2.90
CA ILE A 183 10.77 1.84 -4.03
C ILE A 183 12.04 1.12 -3.57
N ALA A 184 12.89 1.78 -2.81
CA ALA A 184 14.17 1.21 -2.37
C ALA A 184 13.94 -0.05 -1.52
N TYR A 185 13.04 0.02 -0.53
CA TYR A 185 12.78 -1.12 0.33
C TYR A 185 12.14 -2.30 -0.41
N ILE A 186 11.10 -2.06 -1.20
CA ILE A 186 10.36 -3.15 -1.87
C ILE A 186 11.17 -3.71 -3.04
N LYS A 187 11.69 -2.84 -3.90
CA LYS A 187 12.40 -3.26 -5.10
C LYS A 187 13.72 -3.96 -4.77
N GLU A 188 14.50 -3.42 -3.85
CA GLU A 188 15.75 -4.04 -3.40
C GLU A 188 15.48 -5.40 -2.77
N ALA A 189 14.43 -5.52 -1.94
CA ALA A 189 14.08 -6.79 -1.31
C ALA A 189 13.69 -7.88 -2.33
N VAL A 190 13.14 -7.51 -3.48
CA VAL A 190 12.69 -8.46 -4.50
C VAL A 190 13.74 -8.71 -5.57
N GLU A 191 14.47 -7.67 -6.02
CA GLU A 191 15.41 -7.77 -7.13
C GLU A 191 16.84 -8.13 -6.70
N ALA A 192 17.25 -7.69 -5.51
CA ALA A 192 18.60 -7.91 -4.98
C ALA A 192 18.56 -8.31 -3.49
N PRO A 193 17.80 -9.36 -3.12
CA PRO A 193 17.64 -9.76 -1.73
C PRO A 193 18.95 -10.30 -1.14
N GLU A 194 19.17 -10.01 0.14
CA GLU A 194 20.09 -10.81 0.94
C GLU A 194 19.40 -12.13 1.27
N ARG A 195 20.11 -13.25 1.04
CA ARG A 195 19.52 -14.59 1.15
C ARG A 195 19.86 -15.27 2.48
N PRO A 196 19.00 -16.13 3.01
CA PRO A 196 17.72 -16.63 2.43
C PRO A 196 16.64 -15.54 2.34
N PHE A 197 15.94 -15.51 1.20
CA PHE A 197 14.79 -14.64 0.96
C PHE A 197 13.50 -15.46 1.07
N VAL A 198 12.65 -15.14 2.03
CA VAL A 198 11.35 -15.77 2.25
C VAL A 198 10.23 -14.77 1.99
N ALA A 199 9.29 -15.13 1.13
CA ALA A 199 8.06 -14.39 0.92
C ALA A 199 6.92 -15.04 1.68
N ILE A 200 6.03 -14.24 2.26
CA ILE A 200 4.85 -14.70 2.97
C ILE A 200 3.64 -14.02 2.36
N LEU A 201 2.71 -14.82 1.87
CA LEU A 201 1.49 -14.35 1.20
C LEU A 201 0.27 -14.92 1.91
N GLY A 202 -0.58 -14.03 2.40
CA GLY A 202 -1.88 -14.34 2.96
C GLY A 202 -3.00 -13.67 2.17
N GLY A 203 -4.19 -13.74 2.72
CA GLY A 203 -5.40 -13.18 2.12
C GLY A 203 -6.43 -14.23 1.74
N SER A 204 -7.58 -13.76 1.24
CA SER A 204 -8.74 -14.63 1.04
C SER A 204 -8.77 -15.35 -0.30
N LYS A 205 -8.16 -14.78 -1.35
CA LYS A 205 -8.32 -15.23 -2.73
C LYS A 205 -7.00 -15.46 -3.45
N VAL A 206 -6.88 -16.60 -4.12
CA VAL A 206 -5.77 -16.92 -5.03
C VAL A 206 -5.76 -15.96 -6.22
N SER A 207 -6.95 -15.64 -6.77
CA SER A 207 -7.10 -14.76 -7.93
C SER A 207 -6.44 -13.39 -7.74
N ASP A 208 -6.45 -12.88 -6.51
CA ASP A 208 -5.83 -11.58 -6.18
C ASP A 208 -4.30 -11.64 -6.06
N LYS A 209 -3.73 -12.86 -6.00
CA LYS A 209 -2.31 -13.10 -5.68
C LYS A 209 -1.53 -13.84 -6.77
N ILE A 210 -2.16 -14.27 -7.85
CA ILE A 210 -1.50 -15.09 -8.89
C ILE A 210 -0.21 -14.45 -9.38
N GLY A 211 -0.26 -13.19 -9.80
CA GLY A 211 0.91 -12.48 -10.32
C GLY A 211 2.02 -12.30 -9.28
N VAL A 212 1.66 -12.05 -8.02
CA VAL A 212 2.61 -11.93 -6.90
C VAL A 212 3.27 -13.28 -6.63
N ILE A 213 2.47 -14.35 -6.56
CA ILE A 213 2.99 -15.72 -6.32
C ILE A 213 3.96 -16.10 -7.43
N GLU A 214 3.59 -15.90 -8.70
CA GLU A 214 4.44 -16.24 -9.84
C GLU A 214 5.77 -15.49 -9.80
N ASN A 215 5.75 -14.17 -9.60
CA ASN A 215 6.96 -13.37 -9.54
C ASN A 215 7.85 -13.75 -8.34
N LEU A 216 7.26 -13.97 -7.17
CA LEU A 216 8.03 -14.32 -5.97
C LEU A 216 8.55 -15.76 -5.99
N LEU A 217 7.87 -16.70 -6.67
CA LEU A 217 8.42 -18.05 -6.90
C LEU A 217 9.71 -18.03 -7.73
N GLU A 218 9.86 -17.05 -8.62
CA GLU A 218 11.09 -16.89 -9.38
C GLU A 218 12.22 -16.25 -8.55
N LYS A 219 11.89 -15.41 -7.59
CA LYS A 219 12.85 -14.55 -6.87
C LYS A 219 13.18 -15.01 -5.47
N ALA A 220 12.21 -15.56 -4.73
CA ALA A 220 12.38 -16.03 -3.36
C ALA A 220 12.92 -17.45 -3.29
N ASP A 221 13.55 -17.77 -2.16
CA ASP A 221 13.96 -19.14 -1.85
C ASP A 221 12.79 -19.99 -1.36
N LYS A 222 11.82 -19.36 -0.69
CA LYS A 222 10.57 -19.96 -0.22
C LYS A 222 9.43 -18.95 -0.30
N VAL A 223 8.21 -19.46 -0.55
CA VAL A 223 6.96 -18.70 -0.51
C VAL A 223 5.99 -19.42 0.43
N LEU A 224 5.71 -18.81 1.56
CA LEU A 224 4.77 -19.32 2.56
C LEU A 224 3.37 -18.77 2.26
N ILE A 225 2.38 -19.65 2.22
CA ILE A 225 0.98 -19.31 1.96
C ILE A 225 0.17 -19.42 3.25
N GLY A 226 -0.74 -18.45 3.47
CA GLY A 226 -1.70 -18.48 4.56
C GLY A 226 -3.00 -17.77 4.17
N GLY A 227 -3.88 -17.61 5.16
CA GLY A 227 -5.19 -17.00 4.93
C GLY A 227 -6.17 -17.89 4.18
N GLY A 228 -7.31 -17.35 3.81
CA GLY A 228 -8.41 -18.09 3.18
C GLY A 228 -8.06 -18.76 1.85
N MET A 229 -7.08 -18.22 1.11
CA MET A 229 -6.63 -18.82 -0.14
C MET A 229 -5.99 -20.20 0.06
N THR A 230 -5.56 -20.55 1.25
CA THR A 230 -5.04 -21.88 1.60
C THR A 230 -6.02 -23.00 1.18
N TYR A 231 -7.30 -22.76 1.39
CA TYR A 231 -8.34 -23.78 1.15
C TYR A 231 -8.61 -24.02 -0.34
N THR A 232 -8.37 -23.06 -1.20
CA THR A 232 -8.34 -23.27 -2.65
C THR A 232 -7.16 -24.18 -3.05
N PHE A 233 -5.99 -23.99 -2.47
CA PHE A 233 -4.84 -24.89 -2.67
C PHE A 233 -5.10 -26.29 -2.11
N TYR A 234 -5.69 -26.39 -0.92
CA TYR A 234 -6.06 -27.69 -0.33
C TYR A 234 -7.02 -28.46 -1.21
N LYS A 235 -8.11 -27.83 -1.66
CA LYS A 235 -9.10 -28.47 -2.53
C LYS A 235 -8.50 -28.89 -3.87
N ALA A 236 -7.59 -28.10 -4.43
CA ALA A 236 -6.85 -28.46 -5.64
C ALA A 236 -6.01 -29.75 -5.48
N GLN A 237 -5.62 -30.08 -4.25
CA GLN A 237 -4.90 -31.32 -3.89
C GLN A 237 -5.83 -32.45 -3.45
N GLY A 238 -7.16 -32.25 -3.46
CA GLY A 238 -8.13 -33.25 -3.02
C GLY A 238 -8.32 -33.32 -1.50
N ILE A 239 -7.87 -32.32 -0.75
CA ILE A 239 -8.02 -32.24 0.71
C ILE A 239 -9.40 -31.64 1.03
N GLU A 240 -10.11 -32.24 1.98
CA GLU A 240 -11.41 -31.75 2.44
C GLU A 240 -11.27 -30.42 3.18
N ILE A 241 -12.12 -29.46 2.82
CA ILE A 241 -12.06 -28.10 3.35
C ILE A 241 -13.30 -27.66 4.12
N GLY A 242 -14.26 -28.58 4.34
CA GLY A 242 -15.54 -28.21 4.98
C GLY A 242 -16.26 -27.09 4.23
N ASN A 243 -16.72 -26.08 4.98
CA ASN A 243 -17.38 -24.89 4.46
C ASN A 243 -16.40 -23.71 4.24
N SER A 244 -15.10 -23.97 4.19
CA SER A 244 -14.09 -22.95 4.01
C SER A 244 -14.26 -22.19 2.69
N LEU A 245 -13.78 -20.96 2.67
CA LEU A 245 -13.76 -20.13 1.47
C LEU A 245 -12.96 -20.83 0.36
N VAL A 246 -13.50 -20.87 -0.84
CA VAL A 246 -12.85 -21.49 -1.99
C VAL A 246 -13.23 -20.80 -3.29
N GLU A 247 -12.27 -20.70 -4.20
CA GLU A 247 -12.48 -20.27 -5.58
C GLU A 247 -12.46 -21.50 -6.51
N GLU A 248 -13.66 -22.05 -6.77
CA GLU A 248 -13.81 -23.26 -7.59
C GLU A 248 -13.22 -23.12 -9.00
N ASP A 249 -13.33 -21.93 -9.58
CA ASP A 249 -12.79 -21.62 -10.90
C ASP A 249 -11.27 -21.41 -10.93
N LYS A 250 -10.60 -21.49 -9.78
CA LYS A 250 -9.15 -21.30 -9.63
C LYS A 250 -8.40 -22.57 -9.19
N LEU A 251 -9.08 -23.70 -9.08
CA LEU A 251 -8.44 -24.94 -8.65
C LEU A 251 -7.31 -25.38 -9.59
N ASP A 252 -7.52 -25.28 -10.91
CA ASP A 252 -6.48 -25.61 -11.88
C ASP A 252 -5.29 -24.66 -11.81
N VAL A 253 -5.54 -23.39 -11.56
CA VAL A 253 -4.49 -22.38 -11.37
C VAL A 253 -3.68 -22.69 -10.11
N ALA A 254 -4.36 -22.98 -9.00
CA ALA A 254 -3.71 -23.34 -7.73
C ALA A 254 -2.83 -24.59 -7.89
N LYS A 255 -3.32 -25.61 -8.57
CA LYS A 255 -2.58 -26.83 -8.88
C LYS A 255 -1.33 -26.54 -9.73
N ALA A 256 -1.49 -25.73 -10.77
CA ALA A 256 -0.38 -25.33 -11.64
C ALA A 256 0.71 -24.54 -10.88
N LEU A 257 0.31 -23.65 -9.95
CA LEU A 257 1.26 -22.91 -9.10
C LEU A 257 2.04 -23.85 -8.17
N LEU A 258 1.37 -24.84 -7.56
CA LEU A 258 2.03 -25.85 -6.73
C LEU A 258 3.06 -26.64 -7.52
N GLU A 259 2.71 -27.13 -8.71
CA GLU A 259 3.60 -27.89 -9.60
C GLU A 259 4.78 -27.03 -10.06
N LYS A 260 4.52 -25.82 -10.54
CA LYS A 260 5.54 -24.86 -10.99
C LYS A 260 6.50 -24.44 -9.88
N SER A 261 6.03 -24.44 -8.63
CA SER A 261 6.83 -24.00 -7.48
C SER A 261 8.02 -24.88 -7.18
N ASN A 262 7.98 -26.13 -7.63
CA ASN A 262 9.04 -27.12 -7.39
C ASN A 262 9.42 -27.23 -5.90
N GLY A 263 8.42 -27.22 -5.03
CA GLY A 263 8.58 -27.31 -3.57
C GLY A 263 8.88 -26.00 -2.85
N LYS A 264 9.02 -24.88 -3.55
CA LYS A 264 9.21 -23.58 -2.91
C LYS A 264 7.95 -23.03 -2.26
N LEU A 265 6.76 -23.38 -2.77
CA LEU A 265 5.49 -22.93 -2.24
C LEU A 265 5.08 -23.86 -1.08
N ILE A 266 5.00 -23.28 0.11
CA ILE A 266 4.80 -23.99 1.37
C ILE A 266 3.44 -23.63 1.93
N LEU A 267 2.57 -24.62 2.09
CA LEU A 267 1.24 -24.49 2.66
C LEU A 267 1.25 -24.75 4.17
N PRO A 268 0.25 -24.26 4.90
CA PRO A 268 -0.04 -24.69 6.26
C PRO A 268 -0.25 -26.20 6.35
N VAL A 269 -0.18 -26.76 7.54
CA VAL A 269 -0.39 -28.21 7.83
C VAL A 269 -1.56 -28.44 8.78
N ASP A 270 -2.13 -27.38 9.32
CA ASP A 270 -3.33 -27.39 10.14
C ASP A 270 -4.02 -26.03 10.09
N SER A 271 -5.22 -25.96 10.62
CA SER A 271 -6.03 -24.74 10.69
C SER A 271 -6.67 -24.59 12.05
N LYS A 272 -7.03 -23.36 12.40
CA LYS A 272 -8.03 -23.07 13.41
C LYS A 272 -9.37 -22.93 12.71
N GLU A 273 -10.33 -23.79 13.07
CA GLU A 273 -11.64 -23.87 12.45
C GLU A 273 -12.77 -23.51 13.41
N ALA A 274 -13.86 -22.99 12.88
CA ALA A 274 -15.09 -22.70 13.60
C ALA A 274 -16.30 -23.22 12.84
N ASN A 275 -17.41 -23.43 13.55
CA ASN A 275 -18.66 -23.91 12.96
C ASN A 275 -19.50 -22.81 12.26
N ALA A 276 -19.05 -21.55 12.31
CA ALA A 276 -19.59 -20.42 11.56
C ALA A 276 -18.55 -19.30 11.46
N PHE A 277 -18.71 -18.40 10.49
CA PHE A 277 -17.84 -17.22 10.37
C PHE A 277 -18.09 -16.19 11.48
N ALA A 278 -19.36 -15.97 11.79
CA ALA A 278 -19.82 -15.11 12.89
C ALA A 278 -20.81 -15.89 13.76
N ASP A 279 -20.95 -15.47 15.01
CA ASP A 279 -21.84 -16.12 15.98
C ASP A 279 -21.58 -17.63 16.15
N TYR A 280 -20.31 -18.03 15.98
CA TYR A 280 -19.89 -19.42 16.15
C TYR A 280 -19.98 -19.85 17.62
N THR A 281 -20.27 -21.12 17.83
CA THR A 281 -20.38 -21.74 19.15
C THR A 281 -19.26 -22.74 19.45
N GLU A 282 -18.48 -23.09 18.43
CA GLU A 282 -17.38 -24.03 18.54
C GLU A 282 -16.18 -23.57 17.72
N VAL A 283 -15.01 -23.57 18.36
CA VAL A 283 -13.70 -23.27 17.75
C VAL A 283 -12.72 -24.34 18.20
N LYS A 284 -11.95 -24.87 17.27
CA LYS A 284 -10.91 -25.87 17.57
C LYS A 284 -9.80 -25.84 16.53
N ASP A 285 -8.70 -26.53 16.83
CA ASP A 285 -7.63 -26.78 15.87
C ASP A 285 -7.90 -28.10 15.12
N THR A 286 -7.60 -28.15 13.82
CA THR A 286 -7.67 -29.39 13.06
C THR A 286 -6.50 -30.32 13.41
N GLU A 287 -6.70 -31.62 13.28
CA GLU A 287 -5.63 -32.61 13.47
C GLU A 287 -4.55 -32.55 12.39
N GLY A 288 -4.95 -32.22 11.16
CA GLY A 288 -4.10 -32.09 9.99
C GLY A 288 -4.64 -31.03 9.05
N GLU A 289 -4.37 -31.17 7.78
CA GLU A 289 -4.74 -30.17 6.75
C GLU A 289 -6.26 -30.11 6.51
N ALA A 290 -6.96 -31.24 6.63
CA ALA A 290 -8.40 -31.32 6.39
C ALA A 290 -9.19 -30.53 7.45
N VAL A 291 -10.21 -29.80 6.96
CA VAL A 291 -11.22 -29.11 7.79
C VAL A 291 -12.42 -30.02 7.97
N ASP A 292 -12.96 -30.07 9.18
CA ASP A 292 -14.09 -30.93 9.51
C ASP A 292 -15.37 -30.54 8.76
N PRO A 293 -16.26 -31.52 8.42
CA PRO A 293 -17.56 -31.21 7.85
C PRO A 293 -18.36 -30.24 8.72
N GLY A 294 -18.91 -29.20 8.11
CA GLY A 294 -19.67 -28.17 8.82
C GLY A 294 -18.84 -27.06 9.46
N PHE A 295 -17.51 -27.16 9.45
CA PHE A 295 -16.58 -26.15 9.91
C PHE A 295 -15.94 -25.40 8.74
N LEU A 296 -15.35 -24.24 9.01
CA LEU A 296 -14.54 -23.47 8.08
C LEU A 296 -13.25 -23.01 8.75
N GLY A 297 -12.16 -23.04 8.01
CA GLY A 297 -10.87 -22.57 8.50
C GLY A 297 -10.81 -21.04 8.49
N LEU A 298 -10.38 -20.46 9.61
CA LEU A 298 -10.35 -19.00 9.83
C LEU A 298 -8.97 -18.47 10.23
N ASP A 299 -8.03 -19.36 10.54
CA ASP A 299 -6.62 -19.04 10.80
C ASP A 299 -5.76 -20.29 10.54
N ILE A 300 -4.46 -20.10 10.41
CA ILE A 300 -3.52 -21.23 10.45
C ILE A 300 -3.44 -21.78 11.88
N GLY A 301 -3.23 -23.09 12.00
CA GLY A 301 -3.14 -23.75 13.29
C GLY A 301 -1.76 -23.69 13.94
N PRO A 302 -1.62 -24.22 15.16
CA PRO A 302 -0.38 -24.16 15.91
C PRO A 302 0.78 -24.96 15.28
N LYS A 303 0.50 -26.04 14.59
CA LYS A 303 1.52 -26.81 13.84
C LYS A 303 2.04 -26.03 12.64
N SER A 304 1.18 -25.26 11.98
CA SER A 304 1.54 -24.36 10.88
C SER A 304 2.41 -23.20 11.37
N ILE A 305 2.07 -22.60 12.51
CA ILE A 305 2.88 -21.55 13.13
C ILE A 305 4.29 -22.06 13.41
N ALA A 306 4.42 -23.25 14.01
CA ALA A 306 5.70 -23.88 14.30
C ALA A 306 6.49 -24.19 13.01
N LYS A 307 5.82 -24.70 11.97
CA LYS A 307 6.42 -24.93 10.66
C LYS A 307 6.94 -23.66 10.02
N PHE A 308 6.13 -22.62 10.00
CA PHE A 308 6.53 -21.33 9.41
C PHE A 308 7.67 -20.68 10.20
N ASP A 309 7.66 -20.79 11.51
CA ASP A 309 8.78 -20.37 12.34
C ASP A 309 10.10 -21.06 11.94
N GLN A 310 10.03 -22.37 11.71
CA GLN A 310 11.18 -23.15 11.24
C GLN A 310 11.62 -22.72 9.83
N GLU A 311 10.67 -22.51 8.92
CA GLU A 311 10.96 -22.09 7.53
C GLU A 311 11.56 -20.68 7.45
N LEU A 312 11.28 -19.81 8.43
CA LEU A 312 11.82 -18.47 8.54
C LEU A 312 13.19 -18.42 9.24
N THR A 313 13.61 -19.51 9.86
CA THR A 313 14.89 -19.54 10.60
C THR A 313 16.07 -19.21 9.70
N GLY A 314 16.83 -18.20 10.07
CA GLY A 314 18.00 -17.73 9.32
C GLY A 314 17.69 -16.81 8.14
N ALA A 315 16.41 -16.48 7.88
CA ALA A 315 16.03 -15.56 6.82
C ALA A 315 16.72 -14.19 6.97
N LYS A 316 17.23 -13.66 5.86
CA LYS A 316 17.86 -12.33 5.80
C LYS A 316 16.95 -11.27 5.15
N THR A 317 16.10 -11.70 4.25
CA THR A 317 15.07 -10.85 3.65
C THR A 317 13.72 -11.53 3.78
N VAL A 318 12.72 -10.80 4.29
CA VAL A 318 11.33 -11.25 4.36
C VAL A 318 10.42 -10.18 3.78
N VAL A 319 9.58 -10.58 2.84
CA VAL A 319 8.48 -9.76 2.31
C VAL A 319 7.18 -10.42 2.71
N TRP A 320 6.31 -9.69 3.40
CA TRP A 320 5.01 -10.19 3.84
C TRP A 320 3.87 -9.35 3.28
N ASN A 321 2.89 -10.02 2.68
CA ASN A 321 1.67 -9.40 2.16
C ASN A 321 0.44 -10.28 2.42
N GLY A 322 -0.46 -9.83 3.27
CA GLY A 322 -1.72 -10.48 3.64
C GLY A 322 -1.65 -11.27 4.95
N PRO A 323 -2.68 -11.16 5.80
CA PRO A 323 -2.75 -11.86 7.10
C PRO A 323 -2.93 -13.36 6.92
N MET A 324 -2.61 -14.12 7.97
CA MET A 324 -2.72 -15.58 7.99
C MET A 324 -4.12 -16.07 8.35
N GLY A 325 -4.94 -15.22 8.93
CA GLY A 325 -6.29 -15.53 9.38
C GLY A 325 -7.14 -14.27 9.54
N VAL A 326 -8.32 -14.41 10.10
CA VAL A 326 -9.24 -13.31 10.42
C VAL A 326 -8.74 -12.58 11.67
N PHE A 327 -7.64 -11.85 11.54
CA PHE A 327 -6.88 -11.25 12.65
C PHE A 327 -7.65 -10.19 13.44
N GLU A 328 -8.71 -9.65 12.88
CA GLU A 328 -9.62 -8.70 13.55
C GLU A 328 -10.38 -9.36 14.71
N ASN A 329 -10.52 -10.67 14.65
CA ASN A 329 -11.12 -11.47 15.71
C ASN A 329 -10.02 -12.09 16.59
N PRO A 330 -10.01 -11.84 17.92
CA PRO A 330 -9.02 -12.39 18.84
C PRO A 330 -8.86 -13.92 18.80
N ASP A 331 -9.93 -14.66 18.45
CA ASP A 331 -9.88 -16.12 18.34
C ASP A 331 -9.09 -16.62 17.11
N PHE A 332 -8.90 -15.76 16.08
CA PHE A 332 -8.27 -16.10 14.80
C PHE A 332 -7.07 -15.21 14.43
N GLN A 333 -6.43 -14.62 15.44
CA GLN A 333 -5.25 -13.75 15.24
C GLN A 333 -3.92 -14.47 15.54
N ALA A 334 -3.94 -15.64 16.16
CA ALA A 334 -2.75 -16.33 16.63
C ALA A 334 -1.76 -16.66 15.50
N GLY A 335 -2.25 -17.04 14.33
CA GLY A 335 -1.42 -17.31 13.15
C GLY A 335 -0.68 -16.09 12.66
N THR A 336 -1.37 -14.96 12.55
CA THR A 336 -0.77 -13.68 12.14
C THR A 336 0.25 -13.20 13.17
N ILE A 337 -0.05 -13.28 14.47
CA ILE A 337 0.90 -12.95 15.56
C ILE A 337 2.12 -13.86 15.50
N GLY A 338 1.92 -15.17 15.38
CA GLY A 338 3.00 -16.14 15.35
C GLY A 338 3.98 -15.91 14.20
N VAL A 339 3.46 -15.59 13.01
CA VAL A 339 4.30 -15.25 11.85
C VAL A 339 5.05 -13.94 12.06
N MET A 340 4.40 -12.90 12.61
CA MET A 340 5.10 -11.65 12.94
C MET A 340 6.25 -11.89 13.91
N ASP A 341 6.01 -12.63 14.98
CA ASP A 341 7.01 -12.92 15.99
C ASP A 341 8.16 -13.77 15.42
N ALA A 342 7.86 -14.70 14.52
CA ALA A 342 8.86 -15.49 13.80
C ALA A 342 9.76 -14.64 12.89
N ILE A 343 9.20 -13.64 12.23
CA ILE A 343 9.96 -12.70 11.38
C ILE A 343 10.90 -11.85 12.24
N VAL A 344 10.35 -11.15 13.23
CA VAL A 344 11.11 -10.13 13.99
C VAL A 344 12.21 -10.70 14.87
N LYS A 345 12.16 -11.98 15.21
CA LYS A 345 13.22 -12.64 15.97
C LYS A 345 14.45 -13.02 15.15
N GLN A 346 14.39 -12.95 13.80
CA GLN A 346 15.53 -13.30 12.96
C GLN A 346 16.62 -12.23 13.04
N PRO A 347 17.87 -12.59 13.38
CA PRO A 347 18.93 -11.61 13.55
C PRO A 347 19.27 -10.88 12.24
N GLY A 348 19.18 -9.54 12.25
CA GLY A 348 19.54 -8.71 11.10
C GLY A 348 18.62 -8.86 9.90
N VAL A 349 17.40 -9.36 10.08
CA VAL A 349 16.44 -9.51 8.98
C VAL A 349 16.00 -8.15 8.43
N LYS A 350 15.98 -8.04 7.11
CA LYS A 350 15.30 -6.97 6.39
C LYS A 350 13.87 -7.40 6.13
N SER A 351 12.94 -6.87 6.91
CA SER A 351 11.53 -7.26 6.89
C SER A 351 10.65 -6.14 6.36
N ILE A 352 9.89 -6.44 5.31
CA ILE A 352 9.03 -5.49 4.62
C ILE A 352 7.60 -6.02 4.64
N ILE A 353 6.67 -5.18 5.11
CA ILE A 353 5.23 -5.43 5.02
C ILE A 353 4.66 -4.64 3.86
N GLY A 354 4.00 -5.33 2.93
CA GLY A 354 3.22 -4.74 1.86
C GLY A 354 1.73 -5.05 2.02
N GLY A 355 0.88 -4.09 1.66
CA GLY A 355 -0.58 -4.22 1.72
C GLY A 355 -1.23 -3.69 2.99
N GLY A 356 -2.45 -3.16 2.82
CA GLY A 356 -3.19 -2.47 3.88
C GLY A 356 -3.53 -3.36 5.07
N ASP A 357 -3.98 -4.58 4.82
CA ASP A 357 -4.41 -5.51 5.88
C ASP A 357 -3.23 -5.99 6.73
N SER A 358 -2.08 -6.26 6.09
CA SER A 358 -0.86 -6.64 6.81
C SER A 358 -0.32 -5.50 7.65
N ALA A 359 -0.33 -4.29 7.10
CA ALA A 359 0.06 -3.08 7.83
C ALA A 359 -0.88 -2.83 9.02
N ALA A 360 -2.20 -2.97 8.81
CA ALA A 360 -3.19 -2.85 9.87
C ALA A 360 -2.98 -3.91 10.96
N ALA A 361 -2.70 -5.15 10.58
CA ALA A 361 -2.40 -6.22 11.53
C ALA A 361 -1.17 -5.89 12.38
N ALA A 362 -0.07 -5.43 11.76
CA ALA A 362 1.15 -5.06 12.49
C ALA A 362 0.91 -3.91 13.47
N ILE A 363 0.14 -2.91 13.06
CA ILE A 363 -0.20 -1.74 13.89
C ILE A 363 -1.13 -2.15 15.04
N ASN A 364 -2.25 -2.80 14.73
CA ASN A 364 -3.29 -3.14 15.71
C ASN A 364 -2.79 -4.15 16.76
N LEU A 365 -1.86 -5.02 16.35
CA LEU A 365 -1.27 -6.03 17.23
C LEU A 365 0.05 -5.56 17.89
N GLY A 366 0.39 -4.27 17.81
CA GLY A 366 1.49 -3.64 18.53
C GLY A 366 2.88 -4.08 18.11
N ARG A 367 3.09 -4.38 16.83
CA ARG A 367 4.38 -4.88 16.30
C ARG A 367 4.97 -4.04 15.17
N ALA A 368 4.33 -2.92 14.82
CA ALA A 368 4.71 -2.10 13.66
C ALA A 368 6.16 -1.60 13.71
N ASP A 369 6.63 -1.22 14.89
CA ASP A 369 7.99 -0.69 15.13
C ASP A 369 9.11 -1.73 15.01
N LYS A 370 8.77 -3.01 14.91
CA LYS A 370 9.71 -4.13 14.82
C LYS A 370 10.09 -4.51 13.39
N PHE A 371 9.38 -3.98 12.39
CA PHE A 371 9.65 -4.24 10.99
C PHE A 371 10.54 -3.17 10.39
N SER A 372 11.37 -3.55 9.42
CA SER A 372 12.27 -2.62 8.73
C SER A 372 11.50 -1.57 7.93
N TRP A 373 10.41 -1.97 7.30
CA TRP A 373 9.54 -1.09 6.53
C TRP A 373 8.10 -1.60 6.49
N ILE A 374 7.14 -0.70 6.68
CA ILE A 374 5.72 -0.95 6.45
C ILE A 374 5.27 -0.04 5.31
N SER A 375 4.91 -0.63 4.18
CA SER A 375 4.48 0.13 3.01
C SER A 375 3.12 0.78 3.24
N THR A 376 3.02 2.04 2.85
CA THR A 376 1.75 2.78 2.81
C THR A 376 0.95 2.50 1.53
N GLY A 377 1.52 1.74 0.60
CA GLY A 377 1.14 1.70 -0.80
C GLY A 377 -0.01 0.78 -1.20
N GLY A 378 -0.48 -0.12 -0.34
CA GLY A 378 -1.61 -0.99 -0.67
C GLY A 378 -1.49 -1.67 -2.04
N GLY A 379 -2.31 -1.25 -3.01
CA GLY A 379 -2.30 -1.78 -4.39
C GLY A 379 -1.00 -1.53 -5.14
N ALA A 380 -0.34 -0.40 -4.90
CA ALA A 380 0.96 -0.10 -5.54
C ALA A 380 2.06 -1.07 -5.07
N SER A 381 2.08 -1.42 -3.78
CA SER A 381 2.99 -2.44 -3.25
C SER A 381 2.76 -3.79 -3.91
N MET A 382 1.49 -4.18 -4.08
CA MET A 382 1.12 -5.43 -4.73
C MET A 382 1.63 -5.48 -6.18
N GLU A 383 1.35 -4.45 -6.96
CA GLU A 383 1.78 -4.40 -8.37
C GLU A 383 3.31 -4.36 -8.50
N LEU A 384 4.01 -3.70 -7.58
CA LEU A 384 5.47 -3.73 -7.54
C LEU A 384 6.00 -5.13 -7.20
N LEU A 385 5.36 -5.84 -6.27
CA LEU A 385 5.68 -7.24 -5.94
C LEU A 385 5.36 -8.21 -7.08
N GLU A 386 4.40 -7.88 -7.95
CA GLU A 386 4.13 -8.61 -9.20
C GLU A 386 5.19 -8.35 -10.28
N GLY A 387 6.11 -7.44 -10.05
CA GLY A 387 7.12 -7.02 -11.04
C GLY A 387 6.60 -6.07 -12.10
N LYS A 388 5.43 -5.47 -11.90
CA LYS A 388 4.84 -4.49 -12.84
C LYS A 388 5.54 -3.15 -12.74
N GLU A 389 5.63 -2.47 -13.88
CA GLU A 389 6.01 -1.07 -13.92
C GLU A 389 4.83 -0.20 -13.46
N LEU A 390 5.10 0.70 -12.51
CA LEU A 390 4.08 1.61 -11.99
C LEU A 390 4.07 2.89 -12.83
N PRO A 391 2.91 3.32 -13.41
CA PRO A 391 2.82 4.51 -14.26
C PRO A 391 3.35 5.79 -13.60
N GLY A 392 3.06 5.98 -12.30
CA GLY A 392 3.54 7.14 -11.55
C GLY A 392 5.05 7.18 -11.36
N LEU A 393 5.73 6.02 -11.41
CA LEU A 393 7.20 5.92 -11.37
C LEU A 393 7.78 6.07 -12.77
N ALA A 394 7.18 5.42 -13.76
CA ALA A 394 7.64 5.50 -15.16
C ALA A 394 7.66 6.94 -15.67
N ALA A 395 6.70 7.76 -15.22
CA ALA A 395 6.58 9.16 -15.61
C ALA A 395 7.65 10.09 -14.98
N LEU A 396 8.43 9.62 -14.01
CA LEU A 396 9.50 10.42 -13.40
C LEU A 396 10.71 10.53 -14.33
N THR A 397 11.44 11.63 -14.19
CA THR A 397 12.66 11.92 -14.95
C THR A 397 13.79 10.97 -14.52
N ASP A 398 14.46 10.36 -15.49
CA ASP A 398 15.64 9.52 -15.27
C ASP A 398 16.87 10.36 -14.88
N LYS A 399 17.77 9.77 -14.04
CA LYS A 399 19.09 10.34 -13.72
C LYS A 399 20.01 10.30 -14.91
#